data_349d8766fe3622814a23402f10389712
#
_entry.id   349d8766fe3622814a23402f10389712
#
_cell.length_a   1.000
_cell.length_b   1.000
_cell.length_c   1.000
_cell.angle_alpha   90.00
_cell.angle_beta   90.00
_cell.angle_gamma   90.00
#
_symmetry.space_group_name_H-M   'P 1'
#
loop_
_entity.id
_entity.type
_entity.pdbx_description
1 polymer ?
#
loop_
_entity_poly.entity_id
_entity_poly.type
_entity_poly.pdbx_seq_one_letter_code
_entity_poly.pdbx_strand_id
1 'polypeptide(L)'
;CLQRIGGEPLIDRLVRQLREAGVDEFLVNTHHLAPMVHDHLDSRADRAAFSLVYEPNLLGTLGTVRANTDFLDGTPAWILHADNFIAGSLVAFRDSFLSRRADIWGSMLTFEADDPTTCGVVLAGDDGVVTDFFEKVPDPPSRQASAATFIFDPRAFEHIESLPPTAKDISRDLIPTLAGHILAVPRPDGVVDIGTPRGLARARDLVLAQ
;
A
#
# COMPACT_ATOMS: atom_id res chain seq x y z
N CYS A 1 -6.26 9.70 -6.91
CA CYS A 1 -6.14 8.49 -7.72
C CYS A 1 -6.51 8.66 -9.20
N LEU A 2 -7.41 9.62 -9.58
CA LEU A 2 -7.78 9.89 -10.99
C LEU A 2 -6.80 10.82 -11.73
N GLN A 3 -5.76 11.30 -11.07
CA GLN A 3 -4.71 12.12 -11.70
C GLN A 3 -4.01 11.31 -12.80
N ARG A 4 -3.89 11.88 -14.01
CA ARG A 4 -3.23 11.20 -15.14
C ARG A 4 -1.71 11.33 -15.06
N ILE A 5 -1.04 10.20 -15.24
CA ILE A 5 0.43 10.08 -15.31
C ILE A 5 0.74 9.23 -16.55
N GLY A 6 1.49 9.80 -17.50
CA GLY A 6 1.73 9.13 -18.79
C GLY A 6 0.46 8.88 -19.62
N GLY A 7 -0.58 9.75 -19.46
CA GLY A 7 -1.84 9.60 -20.17
C GLY A 7 -2.88 8.66 -19.54
N GLU A 8 -2.49 7.86 -18.54
CA GLU A 8 -3.33 6.89 -17.81
C GLU A 8 -3.68 7.43 -16.41
N PRO A 9 -4.94 7.31 -15.91
CA PRO A 9 -5.25 7.56 -14.50
C PRO A 9 -4.43 6.67 -13.59
N LEU A 10 -3.96 7.21 -12.44
CA LEU A 10 -3.11 6.44 -11.54
C LEU A 10 -3.79 5.16 -11.03
N ILE A 11 -5.09 5.22 -10.74
CA ILE A 11 -5.84 4.04 -10.30
C ILE A 11 -5.86 2.93 -11.36
N ASP A 12 -5.98 3.27 -12.65
CA ASP A 12 -5.96 2.29 -13.74
C ASP A 12 -4.58 1.64 -13.88
N ARG A 13 -3.51 2.43 -13.71
CA ARG A 13 -2.14 1.93 -13.68
C ARG A 13 -1.94 0.94 -12.53
N LEU A 14 -2.37 1.29 -11.32
CA LEU A 14 -2.26 0.41 -10.14
C LEU A 14 -3.06 -0.88 -10.34
N VAL A 15 -4.29 -0.79 -10.84
CA VAL A 15 -5.11 -1.97 -11.16
C VAL A 15 -4.40 -2.87 -12.18
N ARG A 16 -3.84 -2.31 -13.24
CA ARG A 16 -3.09 -3.09 -14.23
C ARG A 16 -1.88 -3.79 -13.61
N GLN A 17 -1.07 -3.09 -12.80
CA GLN A 17 0.09 -3.67 -12.10
C GLN A 17 -0.33 -4.79 -11.13
N LEU A 18 -1.45 -4.63 -10.42
CA LEU A 18 -2.00 -5.64 -9.52
C LEU A 18 -2.55 -6.84 -10.30
N ARG A 19 -3.21 -6.63 -11.44
CA ARG A 19 -3.63 -7.71 -12.35
C ARG A 19 -2.44 -8.54 -12.83
N GLU A 20 -1.36 -7.88 -13.27
CA GLU A 20 -0.10 -8.55 -13.65
C GLU A 20 0.50 -9.36 -12.48
N ALA A 21 0.28 -8.90 -11.25
CA ALA A 21 0.66 -9.60 -10.02
C ALA A 21 -0.36 -10.65 -9.55
N GLY A 22 -1.44 -10.92 -10.32
CA GLY A 22 -2.42 -11.97 -10.05
C GLY A 22 -3.54 -11.57 -9.09
N VAL A 23 -3.83 -10.28 -8.96
CA VAL A 23 -4.98 -9.79 -8.17
C VAL A 23 -6.19 -9.63 -9.08
N ASP A 24 -7.30 -10.27 -8.74
CA ASP A 24 -8.51 -10.30 -9.56
C ASP A 24 -9.69 -9.51 -9.00
N GLU A 25 -9.70 -9.22 -7.71
CA GLU A 25 -10.77 -8.50 -7.04
C GLU A 25 -10.22 -7.30 -6.26
N PHE A 26 -10.97 -6.21 -6.25
CA PHE A 26 -10.55 -4.94 -5.68
C PHE A 26 -11.64 -4.36 -4.78
N LEU A 27 -11.29 -4.00 -3.55
CA LEU A 27 -12.10 -3.13 -2.72
C LEU A 27 -11.49 -1.74 -2.75
N VAL A 28 -12.29 -0.76 -3.12
CA VAL A 28 -11.87 0.65 -3.17
C VAL A 28 -12.70 1.46 -2.18
N ASN A 29 -12.06 1.90 -1.09
CA ASN A 29 -12.70 2.84 -0.19
C ASN A 29 -12.60 4.26 -0.75
N THR A 30 -13.67 5.01 -0.61
CA THR A 30 -13.81 6.36 -1.15
C THR A 30 -14.36 7.31 -0.11
N HIS A 31 -13.92 8.57 -0.14
CA HIS A 31 -14.40 9.65 0.72
C HIS A 31 -14.49 10.95 -0.08
N HIS A 32 -13.36 11.64 -0.27
CA HIS A 32 -13.29 12.86 -1.05
C HIS A 32 -13.48 12.60 -2.53
N LEU A 33 -14.36 13.37 -3.19
CA LEU A 33 -14.71 13.21 -4.62
C LEU A 33 -15.19 11.79 -4.99
N ALA A 34 -15.81 11.08 -4.04
CA ALA A 34 -16.29 9.71 -4.25
C ALA A 34 -17.12 9.53 -5.53
N PRO A 35 -18.08 10.42 -5.90
CA PRO A 35 -18.83 10.26 -7.15
C PRO A 35 -17.95 10.18 -8.39
N MET A 36 -16.88 10.97 -8.48
CA MET A 36 -15.98 10.93 -9.64
C MET A 36 -15.21 9.60 -9.73
N VAL A 37 -14.82 9.03 -8.59
CA VAL A 37 -14.14 7.73 -8.55
C VAL A 37 -15.13 6.62 -8.92
N HIS A 38 -16.35 6.66 -8.39
CA HIS A 38 -17.41 5.70 -8.72
C HIS A 38 -17.74 5.75 -10.20
N ASP A 39 -18.02 6.93 -10.78
CA ASP A 39 -18.32 7.08 -12.21
C ASP A 39 -17.20 6.52 -13.09
N HIS A 40 -15.92 6.75 -12.71
CA HIS A 40 -14.78 6.22 -13.42
C HIS A 40 -14.73 4.68 -13.36
N LEU A 41 -14.85 4.10 -12.18
CA LEU A 41 -14.79 2.64 -11.98
C LEU A 41 -16.05 1.94 -12.56
N ASP A 42 -17.22 2.57 -12.48
CA ASP A 42 -18.46 2.05 -13.07
C ASP A 42 -18.43 2.03 -14.60
N SER A 43 -17.64 2.91 -15.23
CA SER A 43 -17.44 2.93 -16.68
C SER A 43 -16.51 1.86 -17.23
N ARG A 44 -15.80 1.13 -16.34
CA ARG A 44 -14.82 0.12 -16.75
C ARG A 44 -15.51 -1.15 -17.25
N ALA A 45 -14.89 -1.82 -18.23
CA ALA A 45 -15.36 -3.11 -18.75
C ALA A 45 -15.29 -4.24 -17.69
N ASP A 46 -14.36 -4.11 -16.74
CA ASP A 46 -14.15 -5.06 -15.63
C ASP A 46 -14.80 -4.59 -14.30
N ARG A 47 -15.88 -3.80 -14.37
CA ARG A 47 -16.60 -3.22 -13.21
C ARG A 47 -16.95 -4.26 -12.14
N ALA A 48 -17.29 -5.47 -12.54
CA ALA A 48 -17.67 -6.54 -11.62
C ALA A 48 -16.54 -6.97 -10.65
N ALA A 49 -15.29 -6.65 -10.97
CA ALA A 49 -14.14 -6.91 -10.10
C ALA A 49 -13.99 -5.89 -8.95
N PHE A 50 -14.80 -4.84 -8.90
CA PHE A 50 -14.65 -3.75 -7.93
C PHE A 50 -15.81 -3.70 -6.94
N SER A 51 -15.48 -3.79 -5.65
CA SER A 51 -16.34 -3.45 -4.52
C SER A 51 -16.04 -2.02 -4.08
N LEU A 52 -17.04 -1.12 -4.16
CA LEU A 52 -16.89 0.28 -3.80
C LEU A 52 -17.49 0.52 -2.41
N VAL A 53 -16.71 1.08 -1.51
CA VAL A 53 -17.12 1.41 -0.14
C VAL A 53 -16.98 2.91 0.06
N TYR A 54 -18.10 3.58 0.35
CA TYR A 54 -18.10 5.00 0.71
C TYR A 54 -17.99 5.18 2.23
N GLU A 55 -16.99 5.92 2.68
CA GLU A 55 -16.79 6.29 4.08
C GLU A 55 -17.22 7.74 4.29
N PRO A 56 -18.41 8.01 4.85
CA PRO A 56 -18.84 9.39 5.15
C PRO A 56 -17.94 10.05 6.21
N ASN A 57 -17.36 9.23 7.10
CA ASN A 57 -16.31 9.62 8.05
C ASN A 57 -15.12 8.69 7.84
N LEU A 58 -13.93 9.25 7.74
CA LEU A 58 -12.71 8.47 7.57
C LEU A 58 -12.48 7.56 8.78
N LEU A 59 -12.41 6.28 8.54
CA LEU A 59 -12.13 5.25 9.55
C LEU A 59 -10.63 5.14 9.87
N GLY A 60 -9.78 5.70 9.00
CA GLY A 60 -8.34 5.47 8.96
C GLY A 60 -8.00 4.15 8.26
N THR A 61 -6.76 4.01 7.83
CA THR A 61 -6.33 2.88 6.98
C THR A 61 -6.61 1.52 7.61
N LEU A 62 -6.35 1.37 8.90
CA LEU A 62 -6.64 0.15 9.66
C LEU A 62 -8.13 -0.02 9.93
N GLY A 63 -8.86 1.08 10.17
CA GLY A 63 -10.31 1.05 10.38
C GLY A 63 -11.05 0.60 9.12
N THR A 64 -10.62 1.04 7.95
CA THR A 64 -11.15 0.55 6.66
C THR A 64 -10.99 -0.95 6.51
N VAL A 65 -9.81 -1.49 6.83
CA VAL A 65 -9.54 -2.94 6.76
C VAL A 65 -10.48 -3.70 7.71
N ARG A 66 -10.59 -3.26 8.97
CA ARG A 66 -11.51 -3.88 9.95
C ARG A 66 -12.98 -3.90 9.50
N ALA A 67 -13.43 -2.80 8.89
CA ALA A 67 -14.81 -2.68 8.44
C ALA A 67 -15.13 -3.55 7.22
N ASN A 68 -14.12 -4.13 6.57
CA ASN A 68 -14.26 -4.88 5.33
C ASN A 68 -13.55 -6.24 5.37
N THR A 69 -13.41 -6.84 6.55
CA THR A 69 -12.75 -8.15 6.73
C THR A 69 -13.45 -9.27 5.94
N ASP A 70 -14.77 -9.18 5.75
CA ASP A 70 -15.53 -10.14 4.94
C ASP A 70 -15.06 -10.20 3.47
N PHE A 71 -14.52 -9.09 2.95
CA PHE A 71 -13.95 -9.06 1.60
C PHE A 71 -12.66 -9.89 1.49
N LEU A 72 -11.93 -10.08 2.59
CA LEU A 72 -10.63 -10.75 2.58
C LEU A 72 -10.76 -12.28 2.51
N ASP A 73 -11.90 -12.84 2.92
CA ASP A 73 -12.27 -14.27 2.85
C ASP A 73 -11.14 -15.26 3.25
N GLY A 74 -10.35 -14.87 4.28
CA GLY A 74 -9.25 -15.71 4.77
C GLY A 74 -8.10 -15.92 3.77
N THR A 75 -7.98 -15.09 2.75
CA THR A 75 -6.91 -15.13 1.75
C THR A 75 -5.89 -14.00 1.96
N PRO A 76 -4.66 -14.14 1.44
CA PRO A 76 -3.73 -13.02 1.42
C PRO A 76 -4.28 -11.84 0.62
N ALA A 77 -4.11 -10.62 1.15
CA ALA A 77 -4.58 -9.43 0.47
C ALA A 77 -3.50 -8.34 0.36
N TRP A 78 -3.60 -7.58 -0.72
CA TRP A 78 -2.83 -6.39 -0.95
C TRP A 78 -3.51 -5.17 -0.33
N ILE A 79 -2.72 -4.31 0.30
CA ILE A 79 -3.18 -3.01 0.80
C ILE A 79 -2.24 -1.95 0.26
N LEU A 80 -2.77 -0.94 -0.39
CA LEU A 80 -1.98 0.16 -0.94
C LEU A 80 -2.75 1.47 -0.97
N HIS A 81 -2.02 2.58 -0.94
CA HIS A 81 -2.59 3.90 -1.11
C HIS A 81 -2.72 4.22 -2.60
N ALA A 82 -3.92 4.65 -3.02
CA ALA A 82 -4.23 4.93 -4.42
C ALA A 82 -3.67 6.27 -4.95
N ASP A 83 -2.90 6.99 -4.14
CA ASP A 83 -2.12 8.20 -4.50
C ASP A 83 -0.61 7.94 -4.59
N ASN A 84 -0.17 6.70 -4.39
CA ASN A 84 1.22 6.32 -4.59
C ASN A 84 1.46 5.83 -6.02
N PHE A 85 2.29 6.57 -6.76
CA PHE A 85 2.85 6.07 -8.02
C PHE A 85 3.97 5.10 -7.72
N ILE A 86 3.89 3.90 -8.31
CA ILE A 86 4.91 2.86 -8.22
C ILE A 86 5.45 2.60 -9.62
N ALA A 87 6.76 2.80 -9.81
CA ALA A 87 7.40 2.50 -11.09
C ALA A 87 7.56 0.99 -11.31
N GLY A 88 7.51 0.54 -12.57
CA GLY A 88 7.73 -0.86 -12.98
C GLY A 88 6.65 -1.84 -12.52
N SER A 89 6.96 -3.14 -12.44
CA SER A 89 6.02 -4.23 -12.15
C SER A 89 6.00 -4.59 -10.65
N LEU A 90 4.86 -5.04 -10.15
CA LEU A 90 4.69 -5.54 -8.78
C LEU A 90 4.91 -7.07 -8.66
N VAL A 91 5.21 -7.76 -9.76
CA VAL A 91 5.38 -9.22 -9.78
C VAL A 91 6.50 -9.69 -8.85
N ALA A 92 7.67 -9.03 -8.87
CA ALA A 92 8.78 -9.39 -7.99
C ALA A 92 8.45 -9.21 -6.50
N PHE A 93 7.65 -8.20 -6.15
CA PHE A 93 7.17 -8.00 -4.78
C PHE A 93 6.22 -9.12 -4.34
N ARG A 94 5.28 -9.53 -5.22
CA ARG A 94 4.47 -10.72 -4.99
C ARG A 94 5.32 -11.97 -4.77
N ASP A 95 6.32 -12.21 -5.63
CA ASP A 95 7.15 -13.40 -5.58
C ASP A 95 7.98 -13.46 -4.28
N SER A 96 8.46 -12.31 -3.79
CA SER A 96 9.09 -12.21 -2.47
C SER A 96 8.14 -12.61 -1.34
N PHE A 97 6.87 -12.19 -1.40
CA PHE A 97 5.85 -12.61 -0.44
C PHE A 97 5.57 -14.12 -0.53
N LEU A 98 5.45 -14.69 -1.74
CA LEU A 98 5.15 -16.10 -1.93
C LEU A 98 6.29 -17.02 -1.45
N SER A 99 7.54 -16.55 -1.54
CA SER A 99 8.73 -17.31 -1.12
C SER A 99 9.17 -17.06 0.32
N ARG A 100 8.42 -16.25 1.10
CA ARG A 100 8.75 -15.91 2.48
C ARG A 100 8.78 -17.12 3.42
N ARG A 101 9.52 -17.00 4.52
CA ARG A 101 9.50 -17.99 5.61
C ARG A 101 8.10 -18.06 6.25
N ALA A 102 7.79 -19.20 6.86
CA ALA A 102 6.48 -19.46 7.46
C ALA A 102 6.15 -18.54 8.66
N ASP A 103 7.15 -17.99 9.34
CA ASP A 103 7.00 -17.05 10.46
C ASP A 103 6.74 -15.60 10.02
N ILE A 104 6.83 -15.30 8.71
CA ILE A 104 6.53 -14.00 8.14
C ILE A 104 5.06 -13.94 7.71
N TRP A 105 4.34 -12.95 8.21
CA TRP A 105 2.90 -12.74 7.98
C TRP A 105 2.60 -11.71 6.91
N GLY A 106 3.60 -10.93 6.51
CA GLY A 106 3.42 -9.94 5.47
C GLY A 106 4.71 -9.48 4.84
N SER A 107 4.56 -8.74 3.75
CA SER A 107 5.64 -8.03 3.08
C SER A 107 5.25 -6.56 2.91
N MET A 108 6.23 -5.70 3.03
CA MET A 108 6.11 -4.26 2.85
C MET A 108 7.07 -3.81 1.76
N LEU A 109 6.54 -3.12 0.76
CA LEU A 109 7.36 -2.49 -0.26
C LEU A 109 8.07 -1.27 0.36
N THR A 110 9.37 -1.14 0.13
CA THR A 110 10.17 -0.05 0.67
C THR A 110 10.97 0.66 -0.41
N PHE A 111 11.35 1.91 -0.16
CA PHE A 111 12.16 2.73 -1.05
C PHE A 111 13.12 3.62 -0.26
N GLU A 112 14.11 4.19 -0.93
CA GLU A 112 14.99 5.18 -0.32
C GLU A 112 14.36 6.58 -0.41
N ALA A 113 14.01 7.16 0.74
CA ALA A 113 13.34 8.45 0.81
C ALA A 113 14.35 9.61 0.69
N ASP A 114 13.99 10.64 -0.11
CA ASP A 114 14.75 11.90 -0.17
C ASP A 114 14.68 12.65 1.17
N ASP A 115 13.51 12.66 1.80
CA ASP A 115 13.26 13.24 3.11
C ASP A 115 12.56 12.19 4.02
N PRO A 116 13.34 11.42 4.79
CA PRO A 116 12.79 10.37 5.63
C PRO A 116 11.95 10.87 6.81
N THR A 117 12.06 12.17 7.17
CA THR A 117 11.26 12.76 8.26
C THR A 117 9.77 12.82 7.94
N THR A 118 9.41 12.74 6.66
CA THR A 118 8.02 12.79 6.17
C THR A 118 7.41 11.41 5.97
N CYS A 119 8.18 10.34 6.17
CA CYS A 119 7.81 8.97 5.86
C CYS A 119 7.78 8.08 7.10
N GLY A 120 7.16 6.91 6.98
CA GLY A 120 7.37 5.80 7.90
C GLY A 120 8.69 5.10 7.57
N VAL A 121 9.68 5.22 8.44
CA VAL A 121 11.03 4.66 8.26
C VAL A 121 11.13 3.26 8.84
N VAL A 122 11.84 2.39 8.13
CA VAL A 122 11.98 0.97 8.44
C VAL A 122 13.42 0.66 8.84
N LEU A 123 13.59 -0.11 9.92
CA LEU A 123 14.80 -0.87 10.16
C LEU A 123 14.52 -2.35 9.89
N ALA A 124 15.44 -2.99 9.19
CA ALA A 124 15.37 -4.42 8.90
C ALA A 124 16.73 -5.08 9.12
N GLY A 125 16.70 -6.35 9.52
CA GLY A 125 17.91 -7.17 9.64
C GLY A 125 18.48 -7.54 8.27
N ASP A 126 19.63 -8.22 8.26
CA ASP A 126 20.30 -8.70 7.03
C ASP A 126 19.42 -9.68 6.23
N ASP A 127 18.46 -10.32 6.86
CA ASP A 127 17.47 -11.21 6.26
C ASP A 127 16.25 -10.45 5.70
N GLY A 128 16.24 -9.12 5.76
CA GLY A 128 15.16 -8.25 5.32
C GLY A 128 13.96 -8.19 6.27
N VAL A 129 13.99 -8.88 7.42
CA VAL A 129 12.88 -8.84 8.38
C VAL A 129 12.89 -7.52 9.13
N VAL A 130 11.72 -6.85 9.16
CA VAL A 130 11.54 -5.58 9.87
C VAL A 130 11.74 -5.79 11.38
N THR A 131 12.66 -5.04 11.96
CA THR A 131 12.92 -5.03 13.41
C THR A 131 12.24 -3.86 14.10
N ASP A 132 12.17 -2.71 13.44
CA ASP A 132 11.59 -1.48 13.98
C ASP A 132 10.94 -0.63 12.89
N PHE A 133 9.99 0.21 13.31
CA PHE A 133 9.28 1.13 12.43
C PHE A 133 9.06 2.48 13.12
N PHE A 134 9.35 3.58 12.41
CA PHE A 134 9.34 4.94 12.94
C PHE A 134 8.49 5.85 12.04
N GLU A 135 7.26 6.14 12.47
CA GLU A 135 6.35 6.98 11.68
C GLU A 135 6.63 8.47 11.88
N LYS A 136 7.19 9.12 10.86
CA LYS A 136 7.40 10.58 10.77
C LYS A 136 8.12 11.17 11.98
N VAL A 137 9.25 10.57 12.35
CA VAL A 137 10.09 11.07 13.46
C VAL A 137 11.07 12.13 12.96
N PRO A 138 11.47 13.11 13.83
CA PRO A 138 12.38 14.20 13.43
C PRO A 138 13.80 13.72 13.05
N ASP A 139 14.28 12.64 13.68
CA ASP A 139 15.60 12.07 13.46
C ASP A 139 15.48 10.57 13.17
N PRO A 140 15.12 10.20 11.94
CA PRO A 140 14.92 8.80 11.59
C PRO A 140 16.26 8.05 11.45
N PRO A 141 16.35 6.79 11.94
CA PRO A 141 17.60 6.03 11.97
C PRO A 141 18.07 5.53 10.60
N SER A 142 17.26 5.63 9.57
CA SER A 142 17.60 5.21 8.21
C SER A 142 16.86 6.06 7.16
N ARG A 143 17.16 5.80 5.88
CA ARG A 143 16.44 6.41 4.74
C ARG A 143 15.48 5.42 4.09
N GLN A 144 15.47 4.15 4.52
CA GLN A 144 14.56 3.14 3.99
C GLN A 144 13.16 3.41 4.52
N ALA A 145 12.24 3.76 3.63
CA ALA A 145 10.88 4.14 3.97
C ALA A 145 9.85 3.17 3.40
N SER A 146 8.73 3.06 4.09
CA SER A 146 7.56 2.32 3.62
C SER A 146 6.89 3.01 2.43
N ALA A 147 6.60 2.26 1.39
CA ALA A 147 5.79 2.70 0.26
C ALA A 147 4.28 2.66 0.53
N ALA A 148 3.86 2.40 1.77
CA ALA A 148 2.47 2.14 2.13
C ALA A 148 1.78 1.13 1.18
N THR A 149 2.55 0.12 0.78
CA THR A 149 2.11 -0.98 -0.08
C THR A 149 2.51 -2.28 0.59
N PHE A 150 1.53 -3.09 0.91
CA PHE A 150 1.67 -4.28 1.72
C PHE A 150 0.98 -5.48 1.06
N ILE A 151 1.50 -6.68 1.36
CA ILE A 151 0.76 -7.93 1.21
C ILE A 151 0.73 -8.57 2.59
N PHE A 152 -0.45 -8.84 3.11
CA PHE A 152 -0.64 -9.53 4.38
C PHE A 152 -1.31 -10.88 4.17
N ASP A 153 -0.92 -11.87 4.96
CA ASP A 153 -1.63 -13.14 5.04
C ASP A 153 -2.71 -13.10 6.14
N PRO A 154 -3.59 -14.12 6.23
CA PRO A 154 -4.71 -14.14 7.19
C PRO A 154 -4.30 -13.89 8.65
N ARG A 155 -3.10 -14.32 9.07
CA ARG A 155 -2.60 -14.12 10.46
C ARG A 155 -2.43 -12.65 10.81
N ALA A 156 -2.02 -11.83 9.83
CA ALA A 156 -1.93 -10.38 10.07
C ALA A 156 -3.32 -9.77 10.25
N PHE A 157 -4.35 -10.27 9.54
CA PHE A 157 -5.74 -9.82 9.71
C PHE A 157 -6.33 -10.27 11.04
N GLU A 158 -6.08 -11.52 11.45
CA GLU A 158 -6.46 -12.00 12.78
C GLU A 158 -5.80 -11.16 13.89
N HIS A 159 -4.53 -10.75 13.70
CA HIS A 159 -3.83 -9.87 14.65
C HIS A 159 -4.48 -8.48 14.71
N ILE A 160 -4.93 -7.92 13.59
CA ILE A 160 -5.66 -6.64 13.54
C ILE A 160 -6.88 -6.64 14.46
N GLU A 161 -7.61 -7.75 14.54
CA GLU A 161 -8.78 -7.88 15.43
C GLU A 161 -8.41 -7.84 16.91
N SER A 162 -7.18 -8.25 17.26
CA SER A 162 -6.66 -8.21 18.63
C SER A 162 -6.26 -6.80 19.10
N LEU A 163 -6.03 -5.86 18.17
CA LEU A 163 -5.63 -4.50 18.49
C LEU A 163 -6.80 -3.68 19.07
N PRO A 164 -6.52 -2.68 19.92
CA PRO A 164 -7.59 -1.87 20.52
C PRO A 164 -8.40 -1.12 19.44
N PRO A 165 -9.71 -0.83 19.70
CA PRO A 165 -10.55 -0.10 18.75
C PRO A 165 -10.05 1.32 18.42
N THR A 166 -9.15 1.88 19.23
CA THR A 166 -8.51 3.18 19.01
C THR A 166 -7.40 3.13 17.96
N ALA A 167 -6.88 1.94 17.62
CA ALA A 167 -5.93 1.76 16.53
C ALA A 167 -6.64 1.95 15.19
N LYS A 168 -6.18 2.93 14.40
CA LYS A 168 -6.84 3.36 13.15
C LYS A 168 -5.91 3.44 11.94
N ASP A 169 -4.61 3.39 12.17
CA ASP A 169 -3.61 3.61 11.14
C ASP A 169 -2.70 2.38 11.00
N ILE A 170 -2.54 1.88 9.77
CA ILE A 170 -1.70 0.70 9.50
C ILE A 170 -0.24 0.98 9.86
N SER A 171 0.31 2.10 9.39
CA SER A 171 1.72 2.41 9.60
C SER A 171 2.05 2.63 11.08
N ARG A 172 1.21 3.40 11.77
CA ARG A 172 1.47 3.78 13.16
C ARG A 172 1.05 2.73 14.17
N ASP A 173 -0.10 2.07 13.94
CA ASP A 173 -0.75 1.26 14.97
C ASP A 173 -0.60 -0.24 14.72
N LEU A 174 -0.40 -0.70 13.46
CA LEU A 174 -0.24 -2.11 13.12
C LEU A 174 1.23 -2.49 12.87
N ILE A 175 1.93 -1.80 11.97
CA ILE A 175 3.27 -2.21 11.54
C ILE A 175 4.25 -2.42 12.71
N PRO A 176 4.32 -1.52 13.74
CA PRO A 176 5.21 -1.75 14.88
C PRO A 176 4.91 -3.04 15.67
N THR A 177 3.64 -3.48 15.68
CA THR A 177 3.23 -4.72 16.38
C THR A 177 3.55 -6.00 15.61
N LEU A 178 3.87 -5.86 14.32
CA LEU A 178 4.26 -6.94 13.42
C LEU A 178 5.80 -7.01 13.22
N ALA A 179 6.59 -6.28 13.99
CA ALA A 179 8.05 -6.41 13.99
C ALA A 179 8.47 -7.88 14.20
N GLY A 180 9.42 -8.37 13.41
CA GLY A 180 9.79 -9.78 13.34
C GLY A 180 8.92 -10.65 12.40
N HIS A 181 7.78 -10.14 11.93
CA HIS A 181 6.84 -10.88 11.08
C HIS A 181 6.55 -10.22 9.73
N ILE A 182 7.24 -9.14 9.38
CA ILE A 182 7.13 -8.46 8.08
C ILE A 182 8.47 -8.47 7.37
N LEU A 183 8.45 -8.76 6.06
CA LEU A 183 9.59 -8.65 5.17
C LEU A 183 9.60 -7.28 4.50
N ALA A 184 10.66 -6.51 4.66
CA ALA A 184 10.93 -5.30 3.89
C ALA A 184 11.50 -5.67 2.52
N VAL A 185 10.82 -5.28 1.46
CA VAL A 185 11.22 -5.56 0.07
C VAL A 185 11.60 -4.26 -0.62
N PRO A 186 12.89 -3.99 -0.85
CA PRO A 186 13.34 -2.76 -1.46
C PRO A 186 12.89 -2.62 -2.92
N ARG A 187 12.51 -1.39 -3.30
CA ARG A 187 12.16 -1.01 -4.67
C ARG A 187 13.03 0.14 -5.16
N PRO A 188 14.09 -0.14 -5.94
CA PRO A 188 15.00 0.90 -6.43
C PRO A 188 14.37 1.80 -7.50
N ASP A 189 13.38 1.30 -8.26
CA ASP A 189 12.78 2.02 -9.40
C ASP A 189 11.91 3.23 -9.01
N GLY A 190 11.70 3.41 -7.72
CA GLY A 190 11.02 4.58 -7.17
C GLY A 190 9.55 4.38 -6.87
N VAL A 191 9.19 4.99 -5.75
CA VAL A 191 7.82 5.21 -5.30
C VAL A 191 7.64 6.69 -5.08
N VAL A 192 6.50 7.25 -5.47
CA VAL A 192 6.24 8.68 -5.35
C VAL A 192 4.80 8.91 -4.91
N ASP A 193 4.63 9.57 -3.77
CA ASP A 193 3.35 10.14 -3.38
C ASP A 193 3.02 11.34 -4.30
N ILE A 194 1.92 11.25 -5.06
CA ILE A 194 1.47 12.30 -5.97
C ILE A 194 0.52 13.32 -5.32
N GLY A 195 0.30 13.25 -4.02
CA GLY A 195 -0.53 14.20 -3.28
C GLY A 195 0.03 15.63 -3.26
N THR A 196 1.27 15.83 -3.74
CA THR A 196 1.90 17.14 -3.88
C THR A 196 2.21 17.46 -5.34
N PRO A 197 2.27 18.78 -5.73
CA PRO A 197 2.69 19.16 -7.08
C PRO A 197 4.09 18.66 -7.45
N ARG A 198 5.03 18.63 -6.48
CA ARG A 198 6.39 18.10 -6.67
C ARG A 198 6.37 16.59 -6.94
N GLY A 199 5.61 15.85 -6.15
CA GLY A 199 5.45 14.41 -6.33
C GLY A 199 4.82 14.07 -7.69
N LEU A 200 3.77 14.79 -8.07
CA LEU A 200 3.14 14.61 -9.38
C LEU A 200 4.10 14.88 -10.55
N ALA A 201 4.92 15.95 -10.48
CA ALA A 201 5.94 16.23 -11.49
C ALA A 201 6.95 15.07 -11.57
N ARG A 202 7.51 14.64 -10.42
CA ARG A 202 8.46 13.52 -10.36
C ARG A 202 7.88 12.21 -10.94
N ALA A 203 6.62 11.88 -10.63
CA ALA A 203 5.98 10.69 -11.19
C ALA A 203 5.86 10.75 -12.72
N ARG A 204 5.60 11.94 -13.29
CA ARG A 204 5.57 12.16 -14.74
C ARG A 204 6.95 11.96 -15.39
N ASP A 205 8.00 12.49 -14.75
CA ASP A 205 9.38 12.32 -15.22
C ASP A 205 9.80 10.84 -15.24
N LEU A 206 9.42 10.07 -14.20
CA LEU A 206 9.69 8.63 -14.13
C LEU A 206 9.01 7.83 -15.25
N VAL A 207 7.83 8.24 -15.71
CA VAL A 207 7.16 7.59 -16.85
C VAL A 207 7.84 7.91 -18.17
N LEU A 208 8.39 9.12 -18.34
CA LEU A 208 9.09 9.50 -19.56
C LEU A 208 10.47 8.82 -19.71
N ALA A 209 11.01 8.30 -18.59
CA ALA A 209 12.30 7.61 -18.54
C ALA A 209 12.20 6.08 -18.75
N GLN A 210 10.98 5.53 -18.84
CA GLN A 210 10.69 4.11 -19.08
C GLN A 210 10.47 3.83 -20.57
#